data_51922216426c6fed27801252232aeb56
#
_entry.id   51922216426c6fed27801252232aeb56
#
_cell.length_a   1.000
_cell.length_b   1.000
_cell.length_c   1.000
_cell.angle_alpha   90.00
_cell.angle_beta   90.00
_cell.angle_gamma   90.00
#
_symmetry.space_group_name_H-M   'P 1'
#
loop_
_entity.id
_entity.type
_entity.pdbx_description
1 polymer ?
#
loop_
_entity_poly.entity_id
_entity_poly.type
_entity_poly.pdbx_seq_one_letter_code
_entity_poly.pdbx_strand_id
1 'polypeptide(L)'
;MAVVLGAGDSFHLVPRAIALCTTGLDSFAFQLGLGKWITSVTMTVFYVLLYYVWRERYEVEGHKSLTVAVYALAAIRVILCMMPQNQWLTDHSPLIWGIYRNIPFALLGILVIVLFYRSAKEKGDKAFGWMWLTIVLSFGFYIPVVLWAEAIPMIGMLMIPKTCAYVWTVMIGYNAMKGELRK
;
A
#
# COMPACT_ATOMS: atom_id res chain seq x y z
N MET A 1 -4.45 5.90 10.11
CA MET A 1 -4.46 5.22 8.81
C MET A 1 -4.59 6.20 7.64
N ALA A 2 -5.67 7.00 7.52
CA ALA A 2 -5.89 7.94 6.40
C ALA A 2 -4.76 8.98 6.22
N VAL A 3 -4.27 9.57 7.31
CA VAL A 3 -3.17 10.55 7.28
C VAL A 3 -1.88 9.93 6.75
N VAL A 4 -1.53 8.70 7.17
CA VAL A 4 -0.33 7.99 6.71
C VAL A 4 -0.43 7.68 5.22
N LEU A 5 -1.61 7.27 4.75
CA LEU A 5 -1.85 7.02 3.34
C LEU A 5 -1.74 8.30 2.51
N GLY A 6 -2.47 9.35 2.88
CA GLY A 6 -2.51 10.61 2.12
C GLY A 6 -1.15 11.30 2.10
N ALA A 7 -0.46 11.37 3.24
CA ALA A 7 0.88 11.93 3.31
C ALA A 7 1.87 11.10 2.46
N GLY A 8 1.88 9.77 2.62
CA GLY A 8 2.78 8.89 1.88
C GLY A 8 2.62 8.98 0.36
N ASP A 9 1.38 8.89 -0.13
CA ASP A 9 1.11 8.96 -1.57
C ASP A 9 1.38 10.35 -2.16
N SER A 10 1.18 11.44 -1.40
CA SER A 10 1.43 12.79 -1.91
C SER A 10 2.91 13.02 -2.25
N PHE A 11 3.86 12.44 -1.51
CA PHE A 11 5.29 12.52 -1.83
C PHE A 11 5.65 11.93 -3.20
N HIS A 12 4.86 11.01 -3.71
CA HIS A 12 5.07 10.43 -5.04
C HIS A 12 4.18 11.09 -6.11
N LEU A 13 2.91 11.34 -5.80
CA LEU A 13 1.94 11.85 -6.77
C LEU A 13 2.17 13.31 -7.12
N VAL A 14 2.50 14.18 -6.15
CA VAL A 14 2.70 15.61 -6.38
C VAL A 14 3.89 15.88 -7.29
N PRO A 15 5.12 15.36 -7.04
CA PRO A 15 6.22 15.54 -7.97
C PRO A 15 5.94 14.98 -9.36
N ARG A 16 5.21 13.85 -9.46
CA ARG A 16 4.83 13.27 -10.74
C ARG A 16 3.86 14.16 -11.51
N ALA A 17 2.86 14.72 -10.85
CA ALA A 17 1.92 15.65 -11.47
C ALA A 17 2.64 16.91 -11.97
N ILE A 18 3.53 17.50 -11.17
CA ILE A 18 4.33 18.66 -11.55
C ILE A 18 5.22 18.33 -12.75
N ALA A 19 5.93 17.19 -12.74
CA ALA A 19 6.80 16.76 -13.80
C ALA A 19 6.06 16.61 -15.14
N LEU A 20 4.85 16.02 -15.11
CA LEU A 20 4.02 15.86 -16.32
C LEU A 20 3.46 17.18 -16.84
N CYS A 21 3.27 18.19 -15.98
CA CYS A 21 2.76 19.50 -16.36
C CYS A 21 3.86 20.50 -16.75
N THR A 22 5.14 20.17 -16.55
CA THR A 22 6.26 21.11 -16.76
C THR A 22 7.33 20.54 -17.71
N THR A 23 8.45 20.08 -17.16
CA THR A 23 9.68 19.75 -17.92
C THR A 23 9.83 18.27 -18.23
N GLY A 24 8.88 17.43 -17.89
CA GLY A 24 8.94 15.97 -18.06
C GLY A 24 9.53 15.23 -16.85
N LEU A 25 9.44 13.89 -16.89
CA LEU A 25 9.77 13.02 -15.76
C LEU A 25 11.27 13.00 -15.47
N ASP A 26 12.12 13.15 -16.47
CA ASP A 26 13.58 13.04 -16.34
C ASP A 26 14.17 14.15 -15.47
N SER A 27 13.61 15.35 -15.53
CA SER A 27 14.03 16.49 -14.69
C SER A 27 13.68 16.31 -13.22
N PHE A 28 12.83 15.35 -12.88
CA PHE A 28 12.33 15.09 -11.51
C PHE A 28 12.77 13.72 -10.97
N ALA A 29 13.78 13.07 -11.56
CA ALA A 29 14.23 11.73 -11.18
C ALA A 29 14.51 11.60 -9.67
N PHE A 30 15.21 12.58 -9.08
CA PHE A 30 15.49 12.61 -7.64
C PHE A 30 14.21 12.66 -6.79
N GLN A 31 13.29 13.59 -7.09
CA GLN A 31 12.05 13.76 -6.33
C GLN A 31 11.12 12.55 -6.48
N LEU A 32 11.06 11.98 -7.68
CA LEU A 32 10.30 10.77 -7.95
C LEU A 32 10.88 9.55 -7.23
N GLY A 33 12.21 9.43 -7.20
CA GLY A 33 12.91 8.36 -6.49
C GLY A 33 12.70 8.45 -4.98
N LEU A 34 12.87 9.63 -4.41
CA LEU A 34 12.60 9.90 -2.99
C LEU A 34 11.12 9.62 -2.64
N GLY A 35 10.20 10.07 -3.49
CA GLY A 35 8.77 9.81 -3.33
C GLY A 35 8.44 8.31 -3.36
N LYS A 36 9.03 7.54 -4.27
CA LYS A 36 8.87 6.07 -4.33
C LYS A 36 9.37 5.41 -3.04
N TRP A 37 10.50 5.85 -2.50
CA TRP A 37 11.06 5.32 -1.26
C TRP A 37 10.15 5.60 -0.07
N ILE A 38 9.76 6.88 0.14
CA ILE A 38 8.85 7.29 1.22
C ILE A 38 7.52 6.52 1.13
N THR A 39 6.92 6.45 -0.06
CA THR A 39 5.67 5.71 -0.28
C THR A 39 5.85 4.22 0.05
N SER A 40 6.98 3.61 -0.26
CA SER A 40 7.23 2.19 0.05
C SER A 40 7.23 1.92 1.55
N VAL A 41 7.82 2.83 2.35
CA VAL A 41 7.85 2.73 3.82
C VAL A 41 6.48 3.02 4.41
N THR A 42 5.84 4.14 4.00
CA THR A 42 4.53 4.56 4.54
C THR A 42 3.43 3.56 4.21
N MET A 43 3.47 2.92 3.02
CA MET A 43 2.55 1.84 2.68
C MET A 43 2.74 0.60 3.53
N THR A 44 3.97 0.29 3.94
CA THR A 44 4.21 -0.80 4.89
C THR A 44 3.56 -0.50 6.24
N VAL A 45 3.76 0.71 6.76
CA VAL A 45 3.11 1.18 8.00
C VAL A 45 1.58 1.15 7.86
N PHE A 46 1.04 1.58 6.71
CA PHE A 46 -0.40 1.53 6.44
C PHE A 46 -0.97 0.11 6.56
N TYR A 47 -0.29 -0.92 6.02
CA TYR A 47 -0.74 -2.31 6.14
C TYR A 47 -0.64 -2.86 7.55
N VAL A 48 0.36 -2.46 8.33
CA VAL A 48 0.44 -2.78 9.75
C VAL A 48 -0.73 -2.14 10.51
N LEU A 49 -1.05 -0.88 10.23
CA LEU A 49 -2.22 -0.21 10.83
C LEU A 49 -3.53 -0.88 10.41
N LEU A 50 -3.64 -1.32 9.15
CA LEU A 50 -4.82 -2.02 8.66
C LEU A 50 -5.01 -3.38 9.35
N TYR A 51 -3.91 -4.08 9.67
CA TYR A 51 -3.94 -5.28 10.51
C TYR A 51 -4.47 -4.97 11.92
N TYR A 52 -4.09 -3.84 12.53
CA TYR A 52 -4.64 -3.43 13.83
C TYR A 52 -6.10 -3.03 13.76
N VAL A 53 -6.54 -2.36 12.67
CA VAL A 53 -7.96 -2.09 12.42
C VAL A 53 -8.76 -3.38 12.35
N TRP A 54 -8.21 -4.43 11.70
CA TRP A 54 -8.82 -5.75 11.70
C TRP A 54 -8.93 -6.35 13.10
N ARG A 55 -7.86 -6.29 13.91
CA ARG A 55 -7.87 -6.81 15.28
C ARG A 55 -8.92 -6.13 16.16
N GLU A 56 -8.96 -4.80 16.10
CA GLU A 56 -9.91 -3.99 16.86
C GLU A 56 -11.36 -4.26 16.41
N ARG A 57 -11.60 -4.28 15.09
CA ARG A 57 -12.93 -4.51 14.53
C ARG A 57 -13.54 -5.84 14.91
N TYR A 58 -12.71 -6.86 14.96
CA TYR A 58 -13.17 -8.23 15.21
C TYR A 58 -12.87 -8.72 16.63
N GLU A 59 -12.37 -7.83 17.52
CA GLU A 59 -12.04 -8.12 18.92
C GLU A 59 -11.12 -9.35 19.04
N VAL A 60 -10.10 -9.41 18.17
CA VAL A 60 -9.19 -10.56 18.11
C VAL A 60 -8.10 -10.42 19.16
N GLU A 61 -8.20 -11.21 20.23
CA GLU A 61 -7.17 -11.31 21.23
C GLU A 61 -6.24 -12.51 21.00
N GLY A 62 -5.01 -12.43 21.48
CA GLY A 62 -4.02 -13.49 21.30
C GLY A 62 -3.34 -13.46 19.92
N HIS A 63 -3.20 -14.63 19.30
CA HIS A 63 -2.56 -14.84 17.99
C HIS A 63 -1.18 -14.16 17.85
N LYS A 64 -0.30 -14.31 18.87
CA LYS A 64 1.04 -13.71 18.91
C LYS A 64 1.88 -14.07 17.67
N SER A 65 1.76 -15.31 17.18
CA SER A 65 2.46 -15.78 15.98
C SER A 65 2.09 -14.98 14.72
N LEU A 66 0.80 -14.64 14.57
CA LEU A 66 0.31 -13.83 13.47
C LEU A 66 0.87 -12.39 13.54
N THR A 67 0.86 -11.81 14.74
CA THR A 67 1.42 -10.47 14.97
C THR A 67 2.92 -10.45 14.67
N VAL A 68 3.66 -11.46 15.10
CA VAL A 68 5.09 -11.62 14.79
C VAL A 68 5.31 -11.75 13.29
N ALA A 69 4.48 -12.52 12.57
CA ALA A 69 4.58 -12.65 11.12
C ALA A 69 4.36 -11.30 10.40
N VAL A 70 3.36 -10.52 10.82
CA VAL A 70 3.10 -9.18 10.27
C VAL A 70 4.30 -8.25 10.48
N TYR A 71 4.86 -8.20 11.68
CA TYR A 71 6.03 -7.36 11.96
C TYR A 71 7.29 -7.86 11.25
N ALA A 72 7.49 -9.17 11.15
CA ALA A 72 8.62 -9.73 10.41
C ALA A 72 8.57 -9.36 8.93
N LEU A 73 7.41 -9.53 8.27
CA LEU A 73 7.23 -9.14 6.88
C LEU A 73 7.42 -7.63 6.67
N ALA A 74 6.88 -6.81 7.58
CA ALA A 74 7.04 -5.36 7.54
C ALA A 74 8.53 -4.96 7.72
N ALA A 75 9.22 -5.54 8.68
CA ALA A 75 10.64 -5.27 8.93
C ALA A 75 11.51 -5.70 7.74
N ILE A 76 11.32 -6.91 7.22
CA ILE A 76 12.04 -7.40 6.04
C ILE A 76 11.84 -6.43 4.87
N ARG A 77 10.61 -5.99 4.62
CA ARG A 77 10.32 -5.03 3.56
C ARG A 77 11.05 -3.70 3.77
N VAL A 78 10.98 -3.12 4.96
CA VAL A 78 11.65 -1.85 5.27
C VAL A 78 13.16 -2.00 5.10
N ILE A 79 13.77 -3.08 5.59
CA ILE A 79 15.19 -3.37 5.40
C ILE A 79 15.53 -3.44 3.91
N LEU A 80 14.76 -4.17 3.11
CA LEU A 80 14.97 -4.25 1.67
C LEU A 80 14.82 -2.88 0.99
N CYS A 81 13.89 -2.03 1.43
CA CYS A 81 13.74 -0.67 0.91
C CYS A 81 14.92 0.25 1.28
N MET A 82 15.61 0.00 2.39
CA MET A 82 16.79 0.76 2.83
C MET A 82 18.08 0.36 2.11
N MET A 83 18.09 -0.76 1.39
CA MET A 83 19.27 -1.24 0.67
C MET A 83 19.68 -0.28 -0.46
N PRO A 84 20.97 0.13 -0.55
CA PRO A 84 21.46 1.05 -1.57
C PRO A 84 21.30 0.51 -3.00
N GLN A 85 21.23 -0.81 -3.15
CA GLN A 85 21.03 -1.48 -4.44
C GLN A 85 19.69 -1.16 -5.10
N ASN A 86 18.73 -0.58 -4.38
CA ASN A 86 17.48 -0.08 -4.97
C ASN A 86 17.69 1.09 -5.92
N GLN A 87 18.82 1.81 -5.80
CA GLN A 87 19.14 2.97 -6.64
C GLN A 87 17.97 3.96 -6.80
N TRP A 88 17.35 4.32 -5.67
CA TRP A 88 16.15 5.15 -5.65
C TRP A 88 16.30 6.51 -6.35
N LEU A 89 17.51 7.06 -6.33
CA LEU A 89 17.82 8.41 -6.80
C LEU A 89 18.36 8.44 -8.24
N THR A 90 18.33 7.31 -8.94
CA THR A 90 18.77 7.18 -10.32
C THR A 90 17.58 7.01 -11.26
N ASP A 91 17.80 7.29 -12.54
CA ASP A 91 16.77 7.18 -13.58
C ASP A 91 16.26 5.75 -13.79
N HIS A 92 17.12 4.77 -13.50
CA HIS A 92 16.81 3.35 -13.67
C HIS A 92 16.98 2.58 -12.36
N SER A 93 15.85 2.25 -11.71
CA SER A 93 15.83 1.33 -10.56
C SER A 93 15.89 -0.11 -11.05
N PRO A 94 16.80 -0.97 -10.54
CA PRO A 94 16.86 -2.37 -10.97
C PRO A 94 15.55 -3.11 -10.71
N LEU A 95 14.94 -3.70 -11.75
CA LEU A 95 13.66 -4.42 -11.67
C LEU A 95 13.73 -5.55 -10.61
N ILE A 96 14.85 -6.26 -10.53
CA ILE A 96 15.05 -7.37 -9.57
C ILE A 96 14.88 -6.88 -8.14
N TRP A 97 15.46 -5.73 -7.77
CA TRP A 97 15.28 -5.15 -6.45
C TRP A 97 13.87 -4.64 -6.23
N GLY A 98 13.23 -4.16 -7.30
CA GLY A 98 11.79 -3.87 -7.30
C GLY A 98 10.97 -5.08 -6.91
N ILE A 99 11.26 -6.26 -7.47
CA ILE A 99 10.58 -7.52 -7.15
C ILE A 99 10.88 -7.94 -5.71
N TYR A 100 12.15 -8.00 -5.30
CA TYR A 100 12.54 -8.46 -3.96
C TYR A 100 11.86 -7.68 -2.83
N ARG A 101 11.81 -6.35 -2.90
CA ARG A 101 11.15 -5.54 -1.87
C ARG A 101 9.63 -5.68 -1.88
N ASN A 102 9.03 -6.10 -3.00
CA ASN A 102 7.60 -6.26 -3.13
C ASN A 102 7.09 -7.67 -2.78
N ILE A 103 7.94 -8.69 -2.71
CA ILE A 103 7.56 -10.04 -2.23
C ILE A 103 7.00 -9.98 -0.79
N PRO A 104 7.73 -9.48 0.23
CA PRO A 104 7.19 -9.42 1.58
C PRO A 104 5.95 -8.51 1.68
N PHE A 105 5.83 -7.51 0.83
CA PHE A 105 4.64 -6.67 0.76
C PHE A 105 3.42 -7.41 0.20
N ALA A 106 3.60 -8.18 -0.85
CA ALA A 106 2.54 -9.01 -1.41
C ALA A 106 2.07 -10.07 -0.40
N LEU A 107 3.01 -10.71 0.31
CA LEU A 107 2.68 -11.65 1.38
C LEU A 107 1.89 -11.00 2.51
N LEU A 108 2.31 -9.80 2.96
CA LEU A 108 1.58 -9.01 3.94
C LEU A 108 0.19 -8.63 3.44
N GLY A 109 0.06 -8.23 2.18
CA GLY A 109 -1.22 -7.92 1.55
C GLY A 109 -2.15 -9.12 1.48
N ILE A 110 -1.66 -10.28 1.03
CA ILE A 110 -2.43 -11.54 0.98
C ILE A 110 -2.90 -11.92 2.39
N LEU A 111 -2.03 -11.83 3.39
CA LEU A 111 -2.39 -12.10 4.77
C LEU A 111 -3.56 -11.22 5.22
N VAL A 112 -3.48 -9.91 5.02
CA VAL A 112 -4.54 -8.96 5.39
C VAL A 112 -5.84 -9.22 4.60
N ILE A 113 -5.77 -9.54 3.30
CA ILE A 113 -6.92 -9.92 2.48
C ILE A 113 -7.64 -11.13 3.08
N VAL A 114 -6.89 -12.18 3.39
CA VAL A 114 -7.45 -13.43 3.96
C VAL A 114 -8.10 -13.17 5.31
N LEU A 115 -7.48 -12.35 6.17
CA LEU A 115 -8.02 -12.00 7.48
C LEU A 115 -9.35 -11.27 7.36
N PHE A 116 -9.43 -10.21 6.55
CA PHE A 116 -10.68 -9.46 6.36
C PHE A 116 -11.75 -10.32 5.69
N TYR A 117 -11.41 -11.09 4.66
CA TYR A 117 -12.38 -11.93 3.96
C TYR A 117 -13.01 -12.97 4.90
N ARG A 118 -12.18 -13.71 5.65
CA ARG A 118 -12.66 -14.75 6.57
C ARG A 118 -13.52 -14.16 7.69
N SER A 119 -13.01 -13.14 8.37
CA SER A 119 -13.71 -12.52 9.49
C SER A 119 -15.02 -11.84 9.08
N ALA A 120 -15.03 -11.15 7.93
CA ALA A 120 -16.25 -10.55 7.41
C ALA A 120 -17.31 -11.59 7.05
N LYS A 121 -16.89 -12.72 6.47
CA LYS A 121 -17.78 -13.83 6.14
C LYS A 121 -18.32 -14.54 7.38
N GLU A 122 -17.45 -14.81 8.36
CA GLU A 122 -17.84 -15.50 9.62
C GLU A 122 -18.79 -14.67 10.47
N LYS A 123 -18.54 -13.36 10.59
CA LYS A 123 -19.38 -12.44 11.40
C LYS A 123 -20.51 -11.79 10.62
N GLY A 124 -20.64 -12.03 9.31
CA GLY A 124 -21.66 -11.40 8.46
C GLY A 124 -21.54 -9.88 8.40
N ASP A 125 -20.32 -9.34 8.54
CA ASP A 125 -20.05 -7.90 8.63
C ASP A 125 -20.22 -7.22 7.28
N LYS A 126 -21.37 -6.59 7.07
CA LYS A 126 -21.67 -5.86 5.83
C LYS A 126 -20.83 -4.58 5.69
N ALA A 127 -20.41 -3.96 6.80
CA ALA A 127 -19.65 -2.71 6.78
C ALA A 127 -18.23 -2.94 6.23
N PHE A 128 -17.53 -3.99 6.69
CA PHE A 128 -16.19 -4.36 6.23
C PHE A 128 -16.18 -5.46 5.15
N GLY A 129 -17.34 -5.90 4.69
CA GLY A 129 -17.47 -6.99 3.72
C GLY A 129 -16.72 -6.75 2.39
N TRP A 130 -16.50 -5.50 2.00
CA TRP A 130 -15.79 -5.12 0.78
C TRP A 130 -14.30 -4.74 1.00
N MET A 131 -13.81 -4.76 2.24
CA MET A 131 -12.44 -4.35 2.57
C MET A 131 -11.39 -5.20 1.83
N TRP A 132 -11.58 -6.51 1.80
CA TRP A 132 -10.69 -7.42 1.09
C TRP A 132 -10.59 -7.09 -0.42
N LEU A 133 -11.73 -6.72 -1.04
CA LEU A 133 -11.78 -6.41 -2.47
C LEU A 133 -10.99 -5.13 -2.80
N THR A 134 -11.09 -4.11 -1.97
CA THR A 134 -10.31 -2.86 -2.18
C THR A 134 -8.81 -3.12 -2.15
N ILE A 135 -8.36 -4.03 -1.28
CA ILE A 135 -6.95 -4.42 -1.19
C ILE A 135 -6.54 -5.22 -2.43
N VAL A 136 -7.38 -6.19 -2.87
CA VAL A 136 -7.13 -6.97 -4.11
C VAL A 136 -7.02 -6.03 -5.31
N LEU A 137 -7.95 -5.08 -5.47
CA LEU A 137 -7.90 -4.10 -6.55
C LEU A 137 -6.63 -3.25 -6.50
N SER A 138 -6.23 -2.80 -5.30
CA SER A 138 -5.00 -2.03 -5.13
C SER A 138 -3.78 -2.82 -5.60
N PHE A 139 -3.64 -4.08 -5.24
CA PHE A 139 -2.55 -4.94 -5.73
C PHE A 139 -2.67 -5.24 -7.21
N GLY A 140 -3.87 -5.46 -7.72
CA GLY A 140 -4.13 -5.71 -9.14
C GLY A 140 -3.66 -4.55 -10.03
N PHE A 141 -3.84 -3.31 -9.59
CA PHE A 141 -3.32 -2.14 -10.30
C PHE A 141 -1.81 -1.90 -10.05
N TYR A 142 -1.30 -2.30 -8.88
CA TYR A 142 0.10 -2.06 -8.51
C TYR A 142 1.07 -3.02 -9.18
N ILE A 143 0.73 -4.30 -9.30
CA ILE A 143 1.63 -5.33 -9.88
C ILE A 143 2.07 -4.97 -11.31
N PRO A 144 1.18 -4.58 -12.24
CA PRO A 144 1.60 -4.16 -13.57
C PRO A 144 2.54 -2.96 -13.56
N VAL A 145 2.34 -2.02 -12.64
CA VAL A 145 3.22 -0.85 -12.49
C VAL A 145 4.62 -1.27 -12.08
N VAL A 146 4.75 -2.20 -11.15
CA VAL A 146 6.06 -2.69 -10.70
C VAL A 146 6.81 -3.42 -11.82
N LEU A 147 6.09 -4.17 -12.65
CA LEU A 147 6.71 -5.06 -13.64
C LEU A 147 7.01 -4.33 -14.96
N TRP A 148 6.17 -3.40 -15.40
CA TRP A 148 6.23 -2.89 -16.76
C TRP A 148 6.26 -1.36 -16.89
N ALA A 149 6.20 -0.58 -15.80
CA ALA A 149 6.17 0.88 -15.92
C ALA A 149 7.46 1.49 -16.48
N GLU A 150 8.60 0.80 -16.39
CA GLU A 150 9.85 1.23 -17.02
C GLU A 150 9.86 0.98 -18.53
N ALA A 151 9.26 -0.14 -18.98
CA ALA A 151 9.16 -0.46 -20.39
C ALA A 151 8.03 0.33 -21.08
N ILE A 152 6.92 0.56 -20.39
CA ILE A 152 5.73 1.24 -20.91
C ILE A 152 5.27 2.30 -19.89
N PRO A 153 5.73 3.56 -20.01
CA PRO A 153 5.43 4.63 -19.05
C PRO A 153 3.93 4.88 -18.79
N MET A 154 3.09 4.60 -19.79
CA MET A 154 1.62 4.71 -19.68
C MET A 154 1.03 3.80 -18.59
N ILE A 155 1.66 2.66 -18.28
CA ILE A 155 1.22 1.76 -17.21
C ILE A 155 1.30 2.45 -15.85
N GLY A 156 2.19 3.43 -15.69
CA GLY A 156 2.26 4.26 -14.49
C GLY A 156 0.95 4.99 -14.15
N MET A 157 0.04 5.20 -15.11
CA MET A 157 -1.29 5.76 -14.85
C MET A 157 -2.19 4.85 -14.00
N LEU A 158 -1.91 3.55 -13.93
CA LEU A 158 -2.62 2.62 -13.03
C LEU A 158 -2.43 2.95 -11.54
N MET A 159 -1.50 3.83 -11.20
CA MET A 159 -1.39 4.37 -9.83
C MET A 159 -2.62 5.20 -9.44
N ILE A 160 -3.35 5.80 -10.39
CA ILE A 160 -4.57 6.57 -10.12
C ILE A 160 -5.69 5.65 -9.59
N PRO A 161 -6.14 4.61 -10.32
CA PRO A 161 -7.16 3.70 -9.81
C PRO A 161 -6.69 2.92 -8.57
N LYS A 162 -5.39 2.66 -8.41
CA LYS A 162 -4.83 2.13 -7.16
C LYS A 162 -5.12 3.07 -5.98
N THR A 163 -4.86 4.36 -6.14
CA THR A 163 -5.13 5.36 -5.09
C THR A 163 -6.63 5.48 -4.80
N CYS A 164 -7.50 5.39 -5.82
CA CYS A 164 -8.95 5.33 -5.62
C CYS A 164 -9.36 4.12 -4.77
N ALA A 165 -8.75 2.95 -4.98
CA ALA A 165 -9.01 1.76 -4.16
C ALA A 165 -8.61 1.98 -2.68
N TYR A 166 -7.51 2.67 -2.41
CA TYR A 166 -7.12 3.03 -1.06
C TYR A 166 -8.05 4.07 -0.42
N VAL A 167 -8.51 5.07 -1.16
CA VAL A 167 -9.51 6.01 -0.67
C VAL A 167 -10.79 5.26 -0.27
N TRP A 168 -11.20 4.30 -1.09
CA TRP A 168 -12.34 3.43 -0.76
C TRP A 168 -12.11 2.63 0.52
N THR A 169 -10.93 2.05 0.72
CA THR A 169 -10.53 1.38 1.97
C THR A 169 -10.73 2.29 3.19
N VAL A 170 -10.26 3.55 3.09
CA VAL A 170 -10.40 4.54 4.17
C VAL A 170 -11.87 4.91 4.39
N MET A 171 -12.66 5.07 3.32
CA MET A 171 -14.09 5.40 3.41
C MET A 171 -14.90 4.28 4.08
N ILE A 172 -14.60 3.01 3.81
CA ILE A 172 -15.21 1.87 4.51
C ILE A 172 -14.96 1.99 6.02
N GLY A 173 -13.71 2.19 6.44
CA GLY A 173 -13.37 2.36 7.85
C GLY A 173 -14.03 3.58 8.49
N TYR A 174 -14.06 4.71 7.80
CA TYR A 174 -14.71 5.94 8.29
C TYR A 174 -16.22 5.78 8.46
N ASN A 175 -16.90 5.18 7.48
CA ASN A 175 -18.35 4.97 7.54
C ASN A 175 -18.73 3.99 8.65
N ALA A 176 -17.94 2.96 8.88
CA ALA A 176 -18.14 2.02 9.99
C ALA A 176 -18.02 2.73 11.34
N MET A 177 -16.96 3.51 11.55
CA MET A 177 -16.75 4.30 12.76
C MET A 177 -17.90 5.29 13.01
N LYS A 178 -18.35 6.01 11.96
CA LYS A 178 -19.48 6.94 12.07
C LYS A 178 -20.79 6.25 12.40
N GLY A 179 -20.99 5.03 11.91
CA GLY A 179 -22.17 4.22 12.24
C GLY A 179 -22.19 3.75 13.70
N GLU A 180 -21.03 3.51 14.31
CA GLU A 180 -20.88 3.14 15.72
C GLU A 180 -21.08 4.33 16.67
N LEU A 181 -20.59 5.52 16.30
CA LEU A 181 -20.77 6.75 17.08
C LEU A 181 -22.22 7.28 17.10
N ARG A 182 -23.08 6.80 16.21
CA ARG A 182 -24.48 7.18 16.12
C ARG A 182 -25.43 6.23 16.87
N LYS A 183 -24.92 5.15 17.40
CA LYS A 183 -25.66 4.21 18.27
C LYS A 183 -25.48 4.56 19.73
#